data_738800aa41ec37e9e320b5a42fae2061
#
_entry.id   738800aa41ec37e9e320b5a42fae2061
#
_cell.length_a   1.000
_cell.length_b   1.000
_cell.length_c   1.000
_cell.angle_alpha   90.00
_cell.angle_beta   90.00
_cell.angle_gamma   90.00
#
_symmetry.space_group_name_H-M   'P 1'
#
loop_
_entity.id
_entity.type
_entity.pdbx_description
1 polymer ?
#
loop_
_entity_poly.entity_id
_entity_poly.type
_entity_poly.pdbx_seq_one_letter_code
_entity_poly.pdbx_strand_id
1 'polypeptide(L)'
;MMLPVQATRTLLAMLHTSLRAAGVLLLVMTSGCESLIPSFYAVPVRQGNYLDPAMIAQLRPGMTRQQIQRIMGTPLVEDPFHQNRWDYYYQYGQGGNISEQRRVTLFFRGDTLDRVDEVLN
;
A
#
# COMPACT_ATOMS: atom_id res chain seq x y z
N MET A 1 -31.66 -59.93 -32.32
CA MET A 1 -30.89 -60.17 -31.08
C MET A 1 -31.26 -59.05 -30.07
N MET A 2 -32.23 -59.31 -29.18
CA MET A 2 -32.74 -58.35 -28.22
C MET A 2 -31.81 -58.39 -27.00
N LEU A 3 -31.09 -57.31 -26.76
CA LEU A 3 -30.37 -57.15 -25.49
C LEU A 3 -31.40 -57.02 -24.35
N PRO A 4 -31.23 -57.73 -23.23
CA PRO A 4 -32.21 -57.74 -22.17
C PRO A 4 -32.30 -56.30 -21.57
N VAL A 5 -33.51 -55.81 -21.43
CA VAL A 5 -33.84 -54.46 -20.90
C VAL A 5 -33.15 -54.15 -19.55
N GLN A 6 -32.76 -55.17 -18.81
CA GLN A 6 -32.01 -55.07 -17.57
C GLN A 6 -30.56 -54.56 -17.78
N ALA A 7 -29.90 -54.98 -18.87
CA ALA A 7 -28.51 -54.56 -19.15
C ALA A 7 -28.41 -53.07 -19.52
N THR A 8 -29.39 -52.55 -20.26
CA THR A 8 -29.45 -51.13 -20.62
C THR A 8 -29.72 -50.22 -19.39
N ARG A 9 -30.53 -50.66 -18.43
CA ARG A 9 -30.79 -49.90 -17.21
C ARG A 9 -29.57 -49.84 -16.30
N THR A 10 -28.81 -50.93 -16.17
CA THR A 10 -27.57 -50.93 -15.36
C THR A 10 -26.47 -50.12 -16.00
N LEU A 11 -26.33 -50.15 -17.31
CA LEU A 11 -25.37 -49.30 -18.03
C LEU A 11 -25.71 -47.82 -17.88
N LEU A 12 -26.97 -47.45 -18.00
CA LEU A 12 -27.41 -46.06 -17.82
C LEU A 12 -27.17 -45.56 -16.41
N ALA A 13 -27.44 -46.39 -15.40
CA ALA A 13 -27.21 -46.07 -14.00
C ALA A 13 -25.72 -45.87 -13.69
N MET A 14 -24.84 -46.71 -14.25
CA MET A 14 -23.36 -46.55 -14.09
C MET A 14 -22.85 -45.28 -14.78
N LEU A 15 -23.43 -44.91 -15.94
CA LEU A 15 -23.05 -43.68 -16.63
C LEU A 15 -23.44 -42.44 -15.82
N HIS A 16 -24.62 -42.43 -15.20
CA HIS A 16 -25.06 -41.30 -14.34
C HIS A 16 -24.25 -41.17 -13.05
N THR A 17 -23.83 -42.29 -12.47
CA THR A 17 -22.98 -42.24 -11.25
C THR A 17 -21.57 -41.75 -11.56
N SER A 18 -20.96 -42.17 -12.66
CA SER A 18 -19.64 -41.69 -13.09
C SER A 18 -19.66 -40.21 -13.47
N LEU A 19 -20.70 -39.73 -14.14
CA LEU A 19 -20.86 -38.32 -14.51
C LEU A 19 -21.03 -37.42 -13.29
N ARG A 20 -21.77 -37.87 -12.28
CA ARG A 20 -21.92 -37.16 -10.99
C ARG A 20 -20.62 -37.12 -10.22
N ALA A 21 -19.87 -38.21 -10.16
CA ALA A 21 -18.56 -38.26 -9.50
C ALA A 21 -17.55 -37.34 -10.19
N ALA A 22 -17.53 -37.31 -11.52
CA ALA A 22 -16.67 -36.40 -12.28
C ALA A 22 -17.01 -34.90 -12.02
N GLY A 23 -18.31 -34.60 -11.94
CA GLY A 23 -18.78 -33.24 -11.66
C GLY A 23 -18.38 -32.76 -10.24
N VAL A 24 -18.50 -33.63 -9.24
CA VAL A 24 -18.07 -33.31 -7.87
C VAL A 24 -16.55 -33.15 -7.78
N LEU A 25 -15.79 -34.00 -8.46
CA LEU A 25 -14.32 -33.87 -8.50
C LEU A 25 -13.88 -32.57 -9.17
N LEU A 26 -14.54 -32.14 -10.23
CA LEU A 26 -14.25 -30.90 -10.92
C LEU A 26 -14.55 -29.68 -10.02
N LEU A 27 -15.65 -29.71 -9.26
CA LEU A 27 -16.01 -28.65 -8.30
C LEU A 27 -15.00 -28.53 -7.15
N VAL A 28 -14.46 -29.64 -6.65
CA VAL A 28 -13.44 -29.63 -5.58
C VAL A 28 -12.11 -29.05 -6.09
N MET A 29 -11.78 -29.27 -7.37
CA MET A 29 -10.55 -28.73 -7.96
C MET A 29 -10.59 -27.21 -8.15
N THR A 30 -11.77 -26.60 -8.27
CA THR A 30 -11.91 -25.15 -8.48
C THR A 30 -11.88 -24.34 -7.19
N SER A 31 -12.10 -24.97 -6.03
CA SER A 31 -12.17 -24.26 -4.74
C SER A 31 -10.83 -24.16 -3.97
N GLY A 32 -9.74 -24.71 -4.51
CA GLY A 32 -8.50 -24.90 -3.78
C GLY A 32 -7.39 -23.87 -3.96
N CYS A 33 -7.56 -22.81 -4.75
CA CYS A 33 -6.41 -22.01 -5.21
C CYS A 33 -6.04 -20.78 -4.38
N GLU A 34 -6.84 -20.34 -3.43
CA GLU A 34 -6.54 -19.11 -2.69
C GLU A 34 -5.57 -19.32 -1.51
N SER A 35 -5.50 -20.53 -0.99
CA SER A 35 -4.73 -20.85 0.23
C SER A 35 -3.28 -21.27 -0.02
N LEU A 36 -2.88 -21.47 -1.29
CA LEU A 36 -1.54 -21.97 -1.66
C LEU A 36 -0.58 -20.87 -2.12
N ILE A 37 -1.03 -19.61 -2.18
CA ILE A 37 -0.15 -18.50 -2.52
C ILE A 37 0.59 -18.10 -1.25
N PRO A 38 1.90 -18.33 -1.14
CA PRO A 38 2.65 -17.84 0.00
C PRO A 38 2.54 -16.32 0.05
N SER A 39 2.17 -15.78 1.20
CA SER A 39 2.21 -14.34 1.41
C SER A 39 3.66 -13.89 1.29
N PHE A 40 3.99 -13.20 0.21
CA PHE A 40 5.33 -12.65 0.03
C PHE A 40 5.58 -11.61 1.12
N TYR A 41 6.75 -11.69 1.75
CA TYR A 41 7.18 -10.69 2.72
C TYR A 41 7.27 -9.33 2.03
N ALA A 42 6.38 -8.43 2.40
CA ALA A 42 6.38 -7.07 1.90
C ALA A 42 7.32 -6.22 2.75
N VAL A 43 8.41 -5.76 2.14
CA VAL A 43 9.38 -4.89 2.81
C VAL A 43 8.73 -3.54 3.09
N PRO A 44 8.80 -3.02 4.33
CA PRO A 44 8.37 -1.66 4.61
C PRO A 44 9.29 -0.66 3.91
N VAL A 45 8.70 0.25 3.16
CA VAL A 45 9.42 1.29 2.42
C VAL A 45 9.14 2.65 3.04
N ARG A 46 10.22 3.38 3.37
CA ARG A 46 10.18 4.77 3.83
C ARG A 46 10.77 5.65 2.75
N GLN A 47 10.07 6.69 2.36
CA GLN A 47 10.49 7.62 1.33
C GLN A 47 10.36 9.07 1.81
N GLY A 48 11.28 9.93 1.33
CA GLY A 48 11.30 11.33 1.69
C GLY A 48 12.06 11.65 2.97
N ASN A 49 11.79 12.80 3.53
CA ASN A 49 12.38 13.24 4.79
C ASN A 49 11.70 12.52 5.97
N TYR A 50 12.49 11.98 6.89
CA TYR A 50 11.91 11.50 8.15
C TYR A 50 11.35 12.69 8.95
N LEU A 51 10.04 12.70 9.15
CA LEU A 51 9.33 13.77 9.86
C LEU A 51 8.77 13.25 11.18
N ASP A 52 9.45 13.57 12.27
CA ASP A 52 8.97 13.29 13.61
C ASP A 52 8.11 14.47 14.09
N PRO A 53 6.92 14.23 14.68
CA PRO A 53 6.12 15.27 15.30
C PRO A 53 6.90 16.14 16.30
N ALA A 54 7.87 15.55 17.01
CA ALA A 54 8.73 16.28 17.92
C ALA A 54 9.66 17.29 17.23
N MET A 55 10.08 17.02 16.00
CA MET A 55 10.86 17.98 15.20
C MET A 55 9.99 19.17 14.78
N ILE A 56 8.78 18.88 14.30
CA ILE A 56 7.82 19.91 13.86
C ILE A 56 7.43 20.81 15.05
N ALA A 57 7.22 20.23 16.24
CA ALA A 57 6.88 20.96 17.45
C ALA A 57 7.99 21.92 17.96
N GLN A 58 9.22 21.74 17.52
CA GLN A 58 10.35 22.63 17.84
C GLN A 58 10.37 23.88 16.96
N LEU A 59 9.69 23.88 15.83
CA LEU A 59 9.70 25.00 14.90
C LEU A 59 8.97 26.21 15.51
N ARG A 60 9.60 27.37 15.43
CA ARG A 60 9.05 28.64 15.91
C ARG A 60 9.15 29.69 14.81
N PRO A 61 8.14 30.56 14.65
CA PRO A 61 8.28 31.73 13.80
C PRO A 61 9.51 32.56 14.20
N GLY A 62 10.22 33.10 13.22
CA GLY A 62 11.45 33.85 13.42
C GLY A 62 12.75 33.02 13.39
N MET A 63 12.67 31.67 13.37
CA MET A 63 13.85 30.81 13.17
C MET A 63 14.47 31.02 11.80
N THR A 64 15.79 30.98 11.72
CA THR A 64 16.52 31.07 10.45
C THR A 64 16.50 29.73 9.71
N ARG A 65 16.70 29.76 8.37
CA ARG A 65 16.82 28.57 7.54
C ARG A 65 17.85 27.57 8.07
N GLN A 66 19.00 28.07 8.54
CA GLN A 66 20.05 27.21 9.11
C GLN A 66 19.61 26.50 10.40
N GLN A 67 18.84 27.18 11.26
CA GLN A 67 18.29 26.55 12.47
C GLN A 67 17.30 25.46 12.12
N ILE A 68 16.44 25.71 11.14
CA ILE A 68 15.47 24.73 10.65
C ILE A 68 16.16 23.53 10.03
N GLN A 69 17.19 23.72 9.21
CA GLN A 69 17.95 22.60 8.62
C GLN A 69 18.63 21.73 9.68
N ARG A 70 19.04 22.29 10.82
CA ARG A 70 19.61 21.48 11.93
C ARG A 70 18.56 20.58 12.58
N ILE A 71 17.31 21.00 12.60
CA ILE A 71 16.19 20.27 13.22
C ILE A 71 15.59 19.27 12.23
N MET A 72 15.27 19.74 11.02
CA MET A 72 14.47 19.00 10.02
C MET A 72 15.33 18.32 8.94
N GLY A 73 16.62 18.69 8.83
CA GLY A 73 17.48 18.31 7.72
C GLY A 73 17.20 19.13 6.46
N THR A 74 17.82 18.70 5.34
CA THR A 74 17.65 19.35 4.04
C THR A 74 16.25 19.07 3.49
N PRO A 75 15.52 20.09 3.01
CA PRO A 75 14.20 19.89 2.41
C PRO A 75 14.29 19.02 1.15
N LEU A 76 13.26 18.23 0.88
CA LEU A 76 13.20 17.39 -0.30
C LEU A 76 13.03 18.21 -1.58
N VAL A 77 12.28 19.32 -1.49
CA VAL A 77 12.03 20.22 -2.61
C VAL A 77 12.35 21.65 -2.21
N GLU A 78 13.31 22.24 -2.90
CA GLU A 78 13.56 23.68 -2.97
C GLU A 78 13.11 24.17 -4.33
N ASP A 79 12.00 24.89 -4.39
CA ASP A 79 11.50 25.43 -5.64
C ASP A 79 12.33 26.67 -6.02
N PRO A 80 13.06 26.65 -7.15
CA PRO A 80 13.84 27.81 -7.59
C PRO A 80 12.99 29.04 -7.93
N PHE A 81 11.68 28.83 -8.21
CA PHE A 81 10.75 29.91 -8.54
C PHE A 81 10.07 30.51 -7.29
N HIS A 82 10.00 29.70 -6.20
CA HIS A 82 9.40 30.10 -4.92
C HIS A 82 10.40 29.93 -3.77
N GLN A 83 11.47 30.73 -3.77
CA GLN A 83 12.55 30.65 -2.78
C GLN A 83 12.12 30.92 -1.32
N ASN A 84 10.88 31.38 -1.14
CA ASN A 84 10.28 31.64 0.17
C ASN A 84 9.56 30.40 0.75
N ARG A 85 9.65 29.21 0.09
CA ARG A 85 8.95 28.00 0.50
C ARG A 85 9.89 26.79 0.50
N TRP A 86 9.83 25.99 1.56
CA TRP A 86 10.43 24.66 1.62
C TRP A 86 9.37 23.61 1.87
N ASP A 87 9.41 22.51 1.11
CA ASP A 87 8.50 21.39 1.24
C ASP A 87 9.27 20.17 1.75
N TYR A 88 8.79 19.63 2.88
CA TYR A 88 9.21 18.36 3.45
C TYR A 88 8.10 17.34 3.21
N TYR A 89 8.49 16.17 2.74
CA TYR A 89 7.55 15.10 2.42
C TYR A 89 8.03 13.79 3.01
N TYR A 90 7.16 13.09 3.71
CA TYR A 90 7.40 11.77 4.28
C TYR A 90 6.30 10.82 3.87
N GLN A 91 6.69 9.61 3.49
CA GLN A 91 5.77 8.54 3.14
C GLN A 91 6.28 7.23 3.71
N TYR A 92 5.38 6.49 4.34
CA TYR A 92 5.62 5.14 4.81
C TYR A 92 4.58 4.20 4.23
N GLY A 93 5.01 3.04 3.74
CA GLY A 93 4.12 2.05 3.18
C GLY A 93 4.71 0.66 3.18
N GLN A 94 3.86 -0.34 2.99
CA GLN A 94 4.24 -1.74 2.91
C GLN A 94 3.40 -2.45 1.86
N GLY A 95 4.04 -3.29 1.02
CA GLY A 95 3.35 -4.10 0.03
C GLY A 95 2.57 -3.29 -1.02
N GLY A 96 3.04 -2.08 -1.37
CA GLY A 96 2.37 -1.19 -2.31
C GLY A 96 1.26 -0.33 -1.70
N ASN A 97 0.93 -0.54 -0.42
CA ASN A 97 -0.06 0.27 0.30
C ASN A 97 0.66 1.35 1.11
N ILE A 98 0.24 2.60 0.92
CA ILE A 98 0.70 3.74 1.72
C ILE A 98 -0.13 3.75 2.99
N SER A 99 0.54 3.65 4.15
CA SER A 99 -0.10 3.66 5.47
C SER A 99 0.02 4.99 6.20
N GLU A 100 1.02 5.79 5.84
CA GLU A 100 1.24 7.12 6.42
C GLU A 100 1.83 8.06 5.37
N GLN A 101 1.26 9.23 5.27
CA GLN A 101 1.76 10.31 4.42
C GLN A 101 1.69 11.62 5.18
N ARG A 102 2.82 12.33 5.22
CA ARG A 102 2.93 13.60 5.91
C ARG A 102 3.64 14.62 5.03
N ARG A 103 3.06 15.81 4.94
CA ARG A 103 3.65 16.95 4.25
C ARG A 103 3.74 18.12 5.21
N VAL A 104 4.91 18.72 5.28
CA VAL A 104 5.14 19.95 6.04
C VAL A 104 5.69 20.99 5.09
N THR A 105 4.99 22.11 4.96
CA THR A 105 5.37 23.25 4.13
C THR A 105 5.76 24.41 5.04
N LEU A 106 6.98 24.88 4.88
CA LEU A 106 7.52 26.02 5.61
C LEU A 106 7.55 27.25 4.72
N PHE A 107 6.95 28.34 5.19
CA PHE A 107 6.98 29.63 4.51
C PHE A 107 7.93 30.58 5.19
N PHE A 108 8.75 31.23 4.38
CA PHE A 108 9.78 32.16 4.85
C PHE A 108 9.47 33.59 4.45
N ARG A 109 9.79 34.52 5.33
CA ARG A 109 9.88 35.96 5.04
C ARG A 109 11.35 36.35 5.07
N GLY A 110 11.95 36.48 3.89
CA GLY A 110 13.40 36.59 3.77
C GLY A 110 14.08 35.29 4.24
N ASP A 111 14.94 35.37 5.26
CA ASP A 111 15.66 34.22 5.82
C ASP A 111 15.02 33.63 7.09
N THR A 112 13.88 34.18 7.52
CA THR A 112 13.21 33.75 8.75
C THR A 112 11.90 33.05 8.48
N LEU A 113 11.59 32.04 9.31
CA LEU A 113 10.33 31.28 9.26
C LEU A 113 9.16 32.22 9.61
N ASP A 114 8.17 32.25 8.73
CA ASP A 114 6.91 33.00 8.93
C ASP A 114 5.81 32.08 9.48
N ARG A 115 5.55 30.95 8.79
CA ARG A 115 4.55 29.97 9.21
C ARG A 115 4.88 28.53 8.77
N VAL A 116 4.22 27.60 9.42
CA VAL A 116 4.29 26.16 9.14
C VAL A 116 2.90 25.67 8.80
N ASP A 117 2.75 25.01 7.65
CA ASP A 117 1.52 24.32 7.25
C ASP A 117 1.80 22.82 7.25
N GLU A 118 1.04 22.04 8.03
CA GLU A 118 1.15 20.58 8.10
C GLU A 118 -0.12 19.93 7.54
N VAL A 119 0.07 18.93 6.66
CA VAL A 119 -1.00 18.11 6.12
C VAL A 119 -0.69 16.64 6.44
N LEU A 120 -1.61 15.99 7.12
CA LEU A 120 -1.61 14.57 7.46
C LEU A 120 -2.69 13.86 6.63
N ASN A 121 -2.31 12.76 5.95
CA ASN A 121 -3.23 11.88 5.21
C ASN A 121 -3.00 10.42 5.59
#